data_c24fdcbfebda4ebe149a5fb5e11e1cf5
#
_entry.id   c24fdcbfebda4ebe149a5fb5e11e1cf5
#
_cell.length_a   1.000
_cell.length_b   1.000
_cell.length_c   1.000
_cell.angle_alpha   90.00
_cell.angle_beta   90.00
_cell.angle_gamma   90.00
#
_symmetry.space_group_name_H-M   'P 1'
#
loop_
_entity.id
_entity.type
_entity.pdbx_description
1 polymer ?
#
loop_
_entity_poly.entity_id
_entity_poly.type
_entity_poly.pdbx_seq_one_letter_code
_entity_poly.pdbx_strand_id
1 'polypeptide(L)' 'MKTDLRLQFPDRRHYELRFQSLFDTGRAYAFECDATGCVNLDTLSDRAKLNYLYARSVIGREFSVPQVKRRPQAH' A
#
# COMPACT_ATOMS: atom_id res chain seq x y z
N MET A 1 20.50 27.24 2.12
CA MET A 1 19.22 26.89 2.70
C MET A 1 19.06 25.38 2.77
N LYS A 2 18.47 24.96 3.81
CA LYS A 2 18.29 23.52 3.98
C LYS A 2 17.06 23.03 3.26
N THR A 3 17.20 21.95 2.52
CA THR A 3 16.08 21.34 1.84
C THR A 3 15.33 20.41 2.77
N ASP A 4 14.03 20.52 2.77
CA ASP A 4 13.20 19.59 3.53
C ASP A 4 12.99 18.34 2.69
N LEU A 5 13.58 17.25 3.13
CA LEU A 5 13.54 16.00 2.38
C LEU A 5 12.12 15.46 2.24
N ARG A 6 11.24 15.79 3.16
CA ARG A 6 9.86 15.32 3.08
C ARG A 6 9.10 15.95 1.93
N LEU A 7 9.55 17.10 1.46
CA LEU A 7 8.95 17.74 0.30
C LEU A 7 9.43 17.14 -0.99
N GLN A 8 10.62 16.56 -0.98
CA GLN A 8 11.20 15.94 -2.18
C GLN A 8 10.78 14.50 -2.33
N PHE A 9 10.58 13.82 -1.22
CA PHE A 9 10.29 12.38 -1.22
C PHE A 9 8.96 12.15 -0.54
N PRO A 10 7.94 11.73 -1.29
CA PRO A 10 6.62 11.49 -0.70
C PRO A 10 6.73 10.59 0.52
N ASP A 11 5.99 10.94 1.55
CA ASP A 11 5.98 10.16 2.76
C ASP A 11 5.05 8.96 2.56
N ARG A 12 5.63 7.77 2.43
CA ARG A 12 4.87 6.55 2.17
C ARG A 12 3.88 6.24 3.28
N ARG A 13 4.11 6.78 4.47
CA ARG A 13 3.20 6.54 5.60
C ARG A 13 1.85 7.21 5.42
N HIS A 14 1.75 8.14 4.47
CA HIS A 14 0.50 8.87 4.24
C HIS A 14 -0.41 8.18 3.25
N TYR A 15 0.04 7.13 2.57
CA TYR A 15 -0.75 6.44 1.56
C TYR A 15 -0.68 4.95 1.75
N GLU A 16 -1.73 4.29 1.31
CA GLU A 16 -1.74 2.83 1.29
C GLU A 16 -2.24 2.33 -0.05
N LEU A 17 -1.66 1.22 -0.49
CA LEU A 17 -2.14 0.50 -1.64
C LEU A 17 -3.07 -0.58 -1.11
N ARG A 18 -4.36 -0.48 -1.45
CA ARG A 18 -5.37 -1.34 -0.84
C ARG A 18 -5.93 -2.30 -1.85
N PHE A 19 -5.86 -3.59 -1.51
CA PHE A 19 -6.43 -4.67 -2.31
C PHE A 19 -7.69 -5.15 -1.59
N GLN A 20 -8.84 -4.88 -2.17
CA GLN A 20 -10.12 -5.26 -1.55
C GLN A 20 -10.52 -6.65 -2.04
N SER A 21 -10.96 -7.51 -1.12
CA SER A 21 -11.48 -8.82 -1.49
C SER A 21 -12.70 -8.67 -2.38
N LEU A 22 -12.81 -9.51 -3.40
CA LEU A 22 -13.97 -9.53 -4.28
C LEU A 22 -15.14 -10.29 -3.65
N PHE A 23 -14.87 -11.11 -2.65
CA PHE A 23 -15.88 -12.00 -2.08
C PHE A 23 -16.24 -11.66 -0.65
N ASP A 24 -15.38 -10.93 0.04
CA ASP A 24 -15.58 -10.62 1.45
C ASP A 24 -15.30 -9.15 1.68
N THR A 25 -16.35 -8.35 1.87
CA THR A 25 -16.21 -6.91 1.99
C THR A 25 -15.44 -6.50 3.23
N GLY A 26 -15.34 -7.38 4.22
CA GLY A 26 -14.58 -7.09 5.43
C GLY A 26 -13.11 -7.43 5.32
N ARG A 27 -12.66 -7.94 4.19
CA ARG A 27 -11.30 -8.40 4.03
C ARG A 27 -10.56 -7.59 2.99
N ALA A 28 -9.38 -7.11 3.36
CA ALA A 28 -8.53 -6.35 2.45
C ALA A 28 -7.09 -6.45 2.92
N TYR A 29 -6.16 -6.31 1.97
CA TYR A 29 -4.77 -6.06 2.31
C TYR A 29 -4.45 -4.61 2.03
N ALA A 30 -3.61 -4.02 2.87
CA ALA A 30 -3.16 -2.65 2.67
C ALA A 30 -1.66 -2.59 2.95
N PHE A 31 -0.94 -1.91 2.08
CA PHE A 31 0.52 -1.79 2.19
C PHE A 31 0.89 -0.33 2.07
N GLU A 32 1.88 0.11 2.86
CA GLU A 32 2.36 1.48 2.72
C GLU A 32 2.89 1.71 1.32
N CYS A 33 2.54 2.84 0.73
CA CYS A 33 3.02 3.19 -0.59
C CYS A 33 3.16 4.71 -0.70
N ASP A 34 3.74 5.16 -1.79
CA ASP A 34 3.78 6.58 -2.10
C ASP A 34 2.50 6.98 -2.84
N ALA A 35 2.41 8.25 -3.21
CA ALA A 35 1.21 8.78 -3.85
C ALA A 35 0.93 8.14 -5.21
N THR A 36 1.92 7.52 -5.83
CA THR A 36 1.76 6.85 -7.11
C THR A 36 1.43 5.38 -6.99
N GLY A 37 1.37 4.86 -5.75
CA GLY A 37 1.08 3.47 -5.51
C GLY A 37 2.30 2.57 -5.49
N CYS A 38 3.48 3.13 -5.44
CA CYS A 38 4.71 2.35 -5.41
C CYS A 38 4.99 1.88 -3.98
N VAL A 39 5.06 0.56 -3.80
CA VAL A 39 5.35 -0.07 -2.52
C VAL A 39 6.83 -0.39 -2.47
N ASN A 40 7.50 0.02 -1.39
CA ASN A 40 8.91 -0.31 -1.20
C ASN A 40 9.01 -1.65 -0.49
N LEU A 41 9.35 -2.69 -1.23
CA LEU A 41 9.42 -4.04 -0.68
C LEU A 41 10.48 -4.18 0.40
N ASP A 42 11.53 -3.36 0.34
CA ASP A 42 12.62 -3.44 1.31
C ASP A 42 12.17 -3.04 2.72
N THR A 43 11.09 -2.28 2.83
CA THR A 43 10.59 -1.86 4.13
C THR A 43 9.55 -2.80 4.70
N LEU A 44 9.14 -3.81 3.94
CA LEU A 44 8.15 -4.77 4.40
C LEU A 44 8.80 -5.92 5.16
N SER A 45 8.08 -6.43 6.16
CA SER A 45 8.48 -7.69 6.78
C SER A 45 8.38 -8.82 5.75
N ASP A 46 9.00 -9.96 6.06
CA ASP A 46 8.92 -11.11 5.14
C ASP A 46 7.47 -11.53 4.92
N ARG A 47 6.68 -11.53 5.98
CA ARG A 47 5.27 -11.89 5.87
C ARG A 47 4.52 -10.90 4.99
N ALA A 48 4.77 -9.61 5.18
CA ALA A 48 4.11 -8.59 4.37
C ALA A 48 4.50 -8.70 2.90
N LYS A 49 5.76 -9.04 2.61
CA LYS A 49 6.19 -9.26 1.23
C LYS A 49 5.41 -10.41 0.60
N LEU A 50 5.26 -11.52 1.32
CA LEU A 50 4.51 -12.65 0.81
C LEU A 50 3.06 -12.28 0.56
N ASN A 51 2.45 -11.55 1.48
CA ASN A 51 1.08 -11.10 1.32
C ASN A 51 0.93 -10.18 0.12
N TYR A 52 1.89 -9.30 -0.09
CA TYR A 52 1.86 -8.37 -1.21
C TYR A 52 1.95 -9.13 -2.54
N LEU A 53 2.89 -10.06 -2.64
CA LEU A 53 3.05 -10.84 -3.86
C LEU A 53 1.82 -11.70 -4.11
N TYR A 54 1.26 -12.28 -3.07
CA TYR A 54 0.03 -13.05 -3.19
C TYR A 54 -1.11 -12.18 -3.70
N ALA A 55 -1.33 -11.03 -3.08
CA ALA A 55 -2.43 -10.15 -3.47
C ALA A 55 -2.31 -9.76 -4.95
N ARG A 56 -1.10 -9.44 -5.39
CA ARG A 56 -0.89 -9.08 -6.78
C ARG A 56 -1.17 -10.24 -7.73
N SER A 57 -0.83 -11.45 -7.31
CA SER A 57 -1.00 -12.62 -8.19
C SER A 57 -2.45 -13.02 -8.37
N VAL A 58 -3.34 -12.56 -7.50
CA VAL A 58 -4.76 -12.94 -7.56
C VAL A 58 -5.68 -11.75 -7.87
N ILE A 59 -5.12 -10.68 -8.41
CA ILE A 59 -5.93 -9.55 -8.88
C ILE A 59 -6.90 -10.06 -9.94
N GLY A 60 -8.17 -9.68 -9.76
CA GLY A 60 -9.23 -10.11 -10.66
C GLY A 60 -9.82 -11.46 -10.33
N ARG A 61 -9.20 -12.22 -9.44
CA ARG A 61 -9.68 -13.53 -9.02
C ARG A 61 -10.17 -13.53 -7.58
N GLU A 62 -9.37 -12.99 -6.67
CA GLU A 62 -9.75 -12.89 -5.26
C GLU A 62 -9.76 -11.45 -4.77
N PHE A 63 -8.93 -10.61 -5.37
CA PHE A 63 -8.85 -9.21 -4.99
C PHE A 63 -9.06 -8.33 -6.21
N SER A 64 -9.61 -7.15 -5.94
CA SER A 64 -9.78 -6.15 -7.00
C SER A 64 -8.42 -5.55 -7.35
N VAL A 65 -8.39 -4.80 -8.46
CA VAL A 65 -7.25 -3.96 -8.78
C VAL A 65 -7.03 -3.01 -7.61
N PRO A 66 -5.78 -2.88 -7.12
CA PRO A 66 -5.52 -2.07 -5.94
C PRO A 66 -5.79 -0.59 -6.18
N GLN A 67 -6.14 0.10 -5.11
CA GLN A 67 -6.36 1.53 -5.13
C GLN A 67 -5.41 2.20 -4.17
N VAL A 68 -4.91 3.37 -4.57
CA VAL A 68 -4.12 4.20 -3.68
C VAL A 68 -5.08 5.03 -2.85
N LYS A 69 -4.98 4.90 -1.55
CA LYS A 69 -5.84 5.64 -0.63
C LYS A 69 -4.97 6.41 0.35
N ARG A 70 -5.46 7.56 0.75
CA ARG A 70 -4.80 8.33 1.77
C ARG A 70 -5.07 7.68 3.12
N ARG A 71 -4.01 7.50 3.89
CA ARG A 71 -4.16 6.90 5.22
C ARG A 71 -4.66 7.95 6.19
N PRO A 72 -5.57 7.57 7.12
CA PRO A 72 -5.99 8.50 8.15
C PRO A 72 -4.78 8.91 8.99
N GLN A 73 -4.72 10.19 9.33
CA GLN A 73 -3.66 10.66 10.20
C GLN A 73 -4.02 10.40 11.64
N ALA A 74 -3.09 9.83 12.39
CA ALA A 74 -3.27 9.69 13.83
C ALA A 74 -2.95 11.02 14.51
N HIS A 75 -3.68 11.34 15.52
CA HIS A 75 -3.51 12.57 16.28
C HIS A 75 -3.22 12.28 17.74
#